data_f1b7475ea84ae83a7108020dfb3682d6
#
_entry.id   f1b7475ea84ae83a7108020dfb3682d6
#
_cell.length_a   1.000
_cell.length_b   1.000
_cell.length_c   1.000
_cell.angle_alpha   90.00
_cell.angle_beta   90.00
_cell.angle_gamma   90.00
#
_symmetry.space_group_name_H-M   'P 1'
#
loop_
_entity.id
_entity.type
_entity.pdbx_description
1 polymer ?
#
loop_
_entity_poly.entity_id
_entity_poly.type
_entity_poly.pdbx_seq_one_letter_code
_entity_poly.pdbx_strand_id
1 'polypeptide(L)'
;MVENTLVAPLPPATQRITDDLDRLLAVLPPSVQGALAEPNAREQLLEVVLDLGRVPEARYPGRAVALGEIPIERADLALVLERLGPFGGDNRAGIERTLHRISAIRNRAGDVVGLTCRVGRAVFGTVAMVRDLLDAGRSLLLMGRPGVGKTTALREIARVLADELGKRVVVIDTSNEIAGDGDIPHPAIGRARRMQVARPELQHEVMIEAVENHMPEVIVIDEIGTEREAQAARTIAERGVVLVATAHGNELANLIKNPTLSDLVGGIQSVTLGDEEARRRRTQKTVLERAAEPTFPIAVEMHSRQRWLVHRDVATTVDLLLRGQTARPQIRELTEAGELRLVEAPPPAETGLARPPRSPAARPPAPPAAHTSPSPVAAPTTPTDAPVAAHGRPASPPPPPLRVCGVGVSRALLEEAARSRSLDLEVVEAPEGADLLLSLRGQLGREPSLRRRAQAQGLPILVIKSESLHQLQRALERVSDRRPSGPPAAEVTGLDDAHAALEECRLAVEQVVLPQGRPVELLPRSETVRRMQAELVTHYRLRSAVFGRGQQQRLRVFPA
;
A
#
# COMPACT_ATOMS: atom_id res chain seq x y z
N MET A 1 39.14 -21.95 -4.47
CA MET A 1 39.43 -20.94 -5.50
C MET A 1 38.12 -20.63 -6.17
N VAL A 2 37.48 -19.52 -5.79
CA VAL A 2 36.23 -19.07 -6.41
C VAL A 2 36.65 -18.05 -7.45
N GLU A 3 36.38 -18.35 -8.70
CA GLU A 3 36.67 -17.47 -9.83
C GLU A 3 35.90 -16.18 -9.67
N ASN A 4 36.66 -15.12 -9.50
CA ASN A 4 36.20 -13.75 -9.50
C ASN A 4 35.92 -13.36 -10.96
N THR A 5 34.72 -13.58 -11.45
CA THR A 5 34.32 -13.14 -12.79
C THR A 5 34.28 -11.61 -12.77
N LEU A 6 35.38 -11.03 -13.22
CA LEU A 6 35.48 -9.60 -13.52
C LEU A 6 34.43 -9.25 -14.57
N VAL A 7 33.32 -8.66 -14.13
CA VAL A 7 32.41 -7.95 -15.03
C VAL A 7 33.20 -6.78 -15.62
N ALA A 8 33.26 -6.72 -16.94
CA ALA A 8 33.95 -5.66 -17.65
C ALA A 8 33.50 -4.28 -17.11
N PRO A 9 34.42 -3.31 -16.90
CA PRO A 9 34.05 -2.00 -16.42
C PRO A 9 33.11 -1.34 -17.43
N LEU A 10 31.89 -1.05 -16.98
CA LEU A 10 30.95 -0.20 -17.72
C LEU A 10 31.59 1.20 -17.86
N PRO A 11 31.40 1.88 -19.00
CA PRO A 11 31.90 3.23 -19.17
C PRO A 11 31.35 4.11 -18.04
N PRO A 12 32.16 5.08 -17.55
CA PRO A 12 31.77 5.93 -16.43
C PRO A 12 30.43 6.62 -16.78
N ALA A 13 29.43 6.35 -15.95
CA ALA A 13 28.11 6.95 -16.10
C ALA A 13 28.20 8.42 -15.67
N THR A 14 28.59 9.30 -16.60
CA THR A 14 28.52 10.74 -16.36
C THR A 14 27.06 11.11 -16.20
N GLN A 15 26.64 11.44 -14.98
CA GLN A 15 25.28 11.93 -14.76
C GLN A 15 25.06 13.21 -15.56
N ARG A 16 24.24 13.14 -16.61
CA ARG A 16 23.84 14.29 -17.40
C ARG A 16 22.45 14.73 -16.95
N ILE A 17 22.31 15.99 -16.60
CA ILE A 17 21.03 16.60 -16.22
C ILE A 17 20.60 17.52 -17.34
N THR A 18 19.35 17.37 -17.80
CA THR A 18 18.70 18.28 -18.74
C THR A 18 17.39 18.75 -18.13
N ASP A 19 17.07 20.02 -18.25
CA ASP A 19 15.89 20.58 -17.61
C ASP A 19 14.94 21.34 -18.56
N ASP A 20 15.34 21.63 -19.78
CA ASP A 20 14.50 22.41 -20.74
C ASP A 20 13.87 23.68 -20.12
N LEU A 21 14.55 24.32 -19.17
CA LEU A 21 14.03 25.40 -18.33
C LEU A 21 13.54 26.60 -19.16
N ASP A 22 14.17 26.86 -20.29
CA ASP A 22 13.75 27.94 -21.18
C ASP A 22 12.31 27.80 -21.66
N ARG A 23 11.81 26.57 -21.80
CA ARG A 23 10.40 26.31 -22.16
C ARG A 23 9.45 26.67 -21.01
N LEU A 24 9.84 26.41 -19.77
CA LEU A 24 9.08 26.85 -18.60
C LEU A 24 9.06 28.36 -18.51
N LEU A 25 10.23 29.00 -18.66
CA LEU A 25 10.32 30.45 -18.59
C LEU A 25 9.47 31.13 -19.66
N ALA A 26 9.41 30.58 -20.87
CA ALA A 26 8.64 31.14 -21.99
C ALA A 26 7.12 31.23 -21.69
N VAL A 27 6.57 30.41 -20.82
CA VAL A 27 5.15 30.47 -20.43
C VAL A 27 4.86 31.44 -19.30
N LEU A 28 5.88 31.85 -18.52
CA LEU A 28 5.72 32.76 -17.37
C LEU A 28 5.49 34.20 -17.84
N PRO A 29 4.98 35.09 -16.95
CA PRO A 29 4.85 36.52 -17.22
C PRO A 29 6.22 37.18 -17.50
N PRO A 30 6.30 38.22 -18.37
CA PRO A 30 7.59 38.85 -18.72
C PRO A 30 8.38 39.39 -17.50
N SER A 31 7.70 39.90 -16.50
CA SER A 31 8.31 40.38 -15.25
C SER A 31 9.06 39.27 -14.53
N VAL A 32 8.47 38.08 -14.47
CA VAL A 32 9.04 36.88 -13.84
C VAL A 32 10.19 36.32 -14.69
N GLN A 33 10.04 36.32 -16.03
CA GLN A 33 11.12 35.92 -16.95
C GLN A 33 12.37 36.78 -16.75
N GLY A 34 12.18 38.12 -16.66
CA GLY A 34 13.28 39.07 -16.43
C GLY A 34 14.03 38.82 -15.13
N ALA A 35 13.30 38.56 -14.03
CA ALA A 35 13.89 38.23 -12.74
C ALA A 35 14.67 36.91 -12.72
N LEU A 36 14.31 35.97 -13.59
CA LEU A 36 14.98 34.66 -13.75
C LEU A 36 15.94 34.62 -14.96
N ALA A 37 16.31 35.76 -15.54
CA ALA A 37 17.24 35.82 -16.67
C ALA A 37 18.67 35.41 -16.30
N GLU A 38 19.09 35.69 -15.06
CA GLU A 38 20.41 35.37 -14.55
C GLU A 38 20.64 33.86 -14.45
N PRO A 39 21.76 33.31 -14.98
CA PRO A 39 22.06 31.89 -14.90
C PRO A 39 22.05 31.32 -13.46
N ASN A 40 22.59 32.07 -12.50
CA ASN A 40 22.64 31.66 -11.09
C ASN A 40 21.23 31.54 -10.46
N ALA A 41 20.25 32.33 -10.94
CA ALA A 41 18.87 32.23 -10.50
C ALA A 41 18.16 30.96 -10.99
N ARG A 42 18.71 30.32 -12.03
CA ARG A 42 18.14 29.11 -12.66
C ARG A 42 18.70 27.80 -12.11
N GLU A 43 19.96 27.83 -11.63
CA GLU A 43 20.74 26.60 -11.38
C GLU A 43 20.09 25.63 -10.40
N GLN A 44 19.49 26.09 -9.33
CA GLN A 44 18.85 25.26 -8.33
C GLN A 44 17.36 25.54 -8.18
N LEU A 45 16.74 26.17 -9.16
CA LEU A 45 15.32 26.49 -9.13
C LEU A 45 14.48 25.23 -9.02
N LEU A 46 13.62 25.14 -7.99
CA LEU A 46 12.71 24.03 -7.78
C LEU A 46 11.32 24.32 -8.35
N GLU A 47 10.79 25.51 -8.05
CA GLU A 47 9.47 25.92 -8.52
C GLU A 47 9.31 27.44 -8.51
N VAL A 48 8.38 27.94 -9.31
CA VAL A 48 7.92 29.32 -9.33
C VAL A 48 6.46 29.34 -8.89
N VAL A 49 6.13 30.21 -7.94
CA VAL A 49 4.77 30.37 -7.39
C VAL A 49 4.21 31.70 -7.82
N LEU A 50 3.01 31.68 -8.41
CA LEU A 50 2.26 32.84 -8.89
C LEU A 50 0.89 32.82 -8.22
N ASP A 51 0.70 33.62 -7.15
CA ASP A 51 -0.58 33.75 -6.45
C ASP A 51 -1.17 35.13 -6.72
N LEU A 52 -2.45 35.19 -7.03
CA LEU A 52 -3.17 36.43 -7.28
C LEU A 52 -3.06 37.39 -6.10
N GLY A 53 -2.61 38.61 -6.35
CA GLY A 53 -2.43 39.66 -5.34
C GLY A 53 -1.18 39.49 -4.47
N ARG A 54 -0.29 38.57 -4.81
CA ARG A 54 1.01 38.37 -4.14
C ARG A 54 2.16 38.57 -5.11
N VAL A 55 3.31 38.95 -4.57
CA VAL A 55 4.57 39.01 -5.33
C VAL A 55 4.97 37.59 -5.74
N PRO A 56 5.36 37.35 -7.01
CA PRO A 56 5.81 36.05 -7.46
C PRO A 56 7.06 35.60 -6.70
N GLU A 57 7.16 34.29 -6.45
CA GLU A 57 8.22 33.69 -5.62
C GLU A 57 8.92 32.56 -6.37
N ALA A 58 10.26 32.58 -6.39
CA ALA A 58 11.09 31.44 -6.78
C ALA A 58 11.54 30.66 -5.55
N ARG A 59 11.38 29.33 -5.59
CA ARG A 59 11.77 28.43 -4.51
C ARG A 59 12.99 27.61 -4.90
N TYR A 60 13.93 27.55 -3.99
CA TYR A 60 15.19 26.82 -4.07
C TYR A 60 15.36 25.90 -2.87
N PRO A 61 16.34 24.98 -2.85
CA PRO A 61 16.61 24.17 -1.66
C PRO A 61 16.85 25.06 -0.43
N GLY A 62 15.93 24.98 0.54
CA GLY A 62 16.04 25.70 1.82
C GLY A 62 15.79 27.22 1.79
N ARG A 63 15.45 27.82 0.65
CA ARG A 63 15.17 29.25 0.54
C ARG A 63 14.08 29.57 -0.48
N ALA A 64 13.41 30.70 -0.26
CA ALA A 64 12.49 31.30 -1.20
C ALA A 64 12.92 32.76 -1.48
N VAL A 65 12.74 33.22 -2.69
CA VAL A 65 13.17 34.54 -3.16
C VAL A 65 12.01 35.19 -3.93
N ALA A 66 11.65 36.44 -3.58
CA ALA A 66 10.68 37.22 -4.32
C ALA A 66 11.25 37.64 -5.69
N LEU A 67 10.43 37.49 -6.73
CA LEU A 67 10.79 37.83 -8.12
C LEU A 67 10.24 39.20 -8.51
N GLY A 68 10.66 40.25 -7.82
CA GLY A 68 10.24 41.64 -8.02
C GLY A 68 9.42 42.17 -6.86
N GLU A 69 8.71 43.29 -7.11
CA GLU A 69 7.87 43.98 -6.11
C GLU A 69 6.41 44.08 -6.54
N ILE A 70 6.09 43.72 -7.78
CA ILE A 70 4.76 43.87 -8.37
C ILE A 70 3.95 42.59 -8.10
N PRO A 71 2.78 42.70 -7.46
CA PRO A 71 1.90 41.54 -7.24
C PRO A 71 1.35 41.00 -8.59
N ILE A 72 1.13 39.68 -8.62
CA ILE A 72 0.50 38.99 -9.75
C ILE A 72 -0.95 39.45 -9.91
N GLU A 73 -1.30 39.83 -11.14
CA GLU A 73 -2.66 40.22 -11.53
C GLU A 73 -3.38 39.05 -12.25
N ARG A 74 -4.71 39.22 -12.47
CA ARG A 74 -5.50 38.25 -13.25
C ARG A 74 -5.01 38.12 -14.69
N ALA A 75 -4.51 39.22 -15.28
CA ALA A 75 -3.95 39.23 -16.61
C ALA A 75 -2.69 38.35 -16.74
N ASP A 76 -1.84 38.36 -15.71
CA ASP A 76 -0.64 37.52 -15.67
C ASP A 76 -0.98 36.03 -15.64
N LEU A 77 -1.95 35.65 -14.79
CA LEU A 77 -2.41 34.26 -14.74
C LEU A 77 -3.07 33.85 -16.06
N ALA A 78 -3.90 34.72 -16.66
CA ALA A 78 -4.54 34.46 -17.95
C ALA A 78 -3.52 34.25 -19.06
N LEU A 79 -2.45 35.05 -19.09
CA LEU A 79 -1.35 34.91 -20.05
C LEU A 79 -0.66 33.53 -19.94
N VAL A 80 -0.42 33.06 -18.71
CA VAL A 80 0.16 31.72 -18.49
C VAL A 80 -0.80 30.64 -18.95
N LEU A 81 -2.09 30.75 -18.59
CA LEU A 81 -3.12 29.77 -18.96
C LEU A 81 -3.31 29.66 -20.49
N GLU A 82 -3.23 30.78 -21.20
CA GLU A 82 -3.31 30.79 -22.67
C GLU A 82 -2.16 30.02 -23.35
N ARG A 83 -0.98 30.02 -22.72
CA ARG A 83 0.23 29.36 -23.26
C ARG A 83 0.32 27.89 -22.84
N LEU A 84 -0.52 27.46 -21.92
CA LEU A 84 -0.61 26.08 -21.45
C LEU A 84 -1.74 25.35 -22.16
N GLY A 85 -1.65 24.02 -22.20
CA GLY A 85 -2.78 23.17 -22.54
C GLY A 85 -3.87 23.16 -21.45
N PRO A 86 -4.97 22.45 -21.68
CA PRO A 86 -6.02 22.28 -20.67
C PRO A 86 -5.49 21.57 -19.43
N PHE A 87 -6.03 21.95 -18.26
CA PHE A 87 -5.73 21.26 -17.01
C PHE A 87 -6.50 19.95 -16.91
N GLY A 88 -5.84 18.89 -16.48
CA GLY A 88 -6.45 17.61 -16.15
C GLY A 88 -7.42 17.69 -14.97
N GLY A 89 -8.11 16.58 -14.69
CA GLY A 89 -9.03 16.47 -13.55
C GLY A 89 -8.37 16.63 -12.17
N ASP A 90 -7.06 16.51 -12.11
CA ASP A 90 -6.20 16.72 -10.93
C ASP A 90 -5.65 18.15 -10.81
N ASN A 91 -6.13 19.09 -11.63
CA ASN A 91 -5.68 20.48 -11.73
C ASN A 91 -4.19 20.62 -12.09
N ARG A 92 -3.66 19.72 -12.93
CA ARG A 92 -2.31 19.77 -13.46
C ARG A 92 -2.32 19.99 -14.97
N ALA A 93 -1.28 20.67 -15.44
CA ALA A 93 -0.97 20.81 -16.85
C ALA A 93 0.55 20.73 -17.03
N GLY A 94 1.00 20.28 -18.19
CA GLY A 94 2.39 20.22 -18.56
C GLY A 94 2.71 21.07 -19.77
N ILE A 95 3.99 21.13 -20.09
CA ILE A 95 4.52 21.74 -21.31
C ILE A 95 5.07 20.61 -22.17
N GLU A 96 4.67 20.55 -23.42
CA GLU A 96 5.11 19.50 -24.35
C GLU A 96 6.62 19.31 -24.37
N ARG A 97 7.05 18.04 -24.43
CA ARG A 97 8.46 17.64 -24.45
C ARG A 97 9.25 18.09 -23.23
N THR A 98 8.59 18.39 -22.11
CA THR A 98 9.24 18.74 -20.85
C THR A 98 8.73 17.89 -19.71
N LEU A 99 9.44 17.93 -18.58
CA LEU A 99 9.02 17.32 -17.31
C LEU A 99 8.50 18.36 -16.33
N HIS A 100 8.31 19.59 -16.78
CA HIS A 100 7.74 20.65 -15.97
C HIS A 100 6.27 20.37 -15.71
N ARG A 101 5.82 20.66 -14.50
CA ARG A 101 4.43 20.49 -14.08
C ARG A 101 3.89 21.77 -13.49
N ILE A 102 2.77 22.22 -14.02
CA ILE A 102 2.06 23.38 -13.52
C ILE A 102 0.79 22.91 -12.82
N SER A 103 0.63 23.31 -11.56
CA SER A 103 -0.54 22.96 -10.74
C SER A 103 -1.33 24.23 -10.44
N ALA A 104 -2.65 24.18 -10.68
CA ALA A 104 -3.54 25.31 -10.48
C ALA A 104 -4.21 25.27 -9.10
N ILE A 105 -4.28 26.42 -8.44
CA ILE A 105 -5.14 26.67 -7.29
C ILE A 105 -6.39 27.38 -7.79
N ARG A 106 -7.57 26.83 -7.48
CA ARG A 106 -8.85 27.40 -7.90
C ARG A 106 -9.64 27.96 -6.72
N ASN A 107 -10.40 29.02 -7.01
CA ASN A 107 -11.38 29.56 -6.08
C ASN A 107 -12.67 28.70 -6.07
N ARG A 108 -13.68 29.12 -5.27
CA ARG A 108 -14.98 28.42 -5.19
C ARG A 108 -15.79 28.45 -6.49
N ALA A 109 -15.53 29.41 -7.36
CA ALA A 109 -16.19 29.54 -8.67
C ALA A 109 -15.50 28.70 -9.76
N GLY A 110 -14.33 28.10 -9.46
CA GLY A 110 -13.54 27.32 -10.39
C GLY A 110 -12.44 28.12 -11.11
N ASP A 111 -12.35 29.44 -10.90
CA ASP A 111 -11.32 30.28 -11.53
C ASP A 111 -9.94 29.98 -10.95
N VAL A 112 -8.90 30.04 -11.77
CA VAL A 112 -7.52 29.93 -11.31
C VAL A 112 -7.11 31.21 -10.58
N VAL A 113 -6.67 31.07 -9.36
CA VAL A 113 -6.19 32.15 -8.48
C VAL A 113 -4.73 31.97 -8.06
N GLY A 114 -4.11 30.88 -8.43
CA GLY A 114 -2.70 30.64 -8.18
C GLY A 114 -2.16 29.52 -9.07
N LEU A 115 -0.86 29.57 -9.34
CA LEU A 115 -0.13 28.58 -10.12
C LEU A 115 1.17 28.22 -9.40
N THR A 116 1.48 26.92 -9.35
CA THR A 116 2.78 26.41 -8.91
C THR A 116 3.45 25.76 -10.12
N CYS A 117 4.50 26.38 -10.63
CA CYS A 117 5.25 25.95 -11.80
C CYS A 117 6.51 25.20 -11.35
N ARG A 118 6.45 23.88 -11.31
CA ARG A 118 7.54 23.02 -10.82
C ARG A 118 8.52 22.67 -11.93
N VAL A 119 9.82 22.81 -11.63
CA VAL A 119 10.90 22.46 -12.56
C VAL A 119 11.11 20.95 -12.55
N GLY A 120 10.88 20.31 -13.68
CA GLY A 120 11.21 18.90 -13.89
C GLY A 120 12.56 18.77 -14.57
N ARG A 121 13.38 17.81 -14.13
CA ARG A 121 14.71 17.53 -14.68
C ARG A 121 14.84 16.07 -15.07
N ALA A 122 15.43 15.80 -16.23
CA ALA A 122 15.83 14.46 -16.61
C ALA A 122 17.28 14.21 -16.13
N VAL A 123 17.46 13.10 -15.42
CA VAL A 123 18.78 12.66 -14.94
C VAL A 123 19.10 11.34 -15.62
N PHE A 124 20.29 11.23 -16.20
CA PHE A 124 20.81 10.04 -16.87
C PHE A 124 21.96 9.43 -16.07
N GLY A 125 22.22 8.13 -16.28
CA GLY A 125 23.31 7.39 -15.61
C GLY A 125 22.84 6.53 -14.44
N THR A 126 21.58 6.61 -14.03
CA THR A 126 21.03 5.80 -12.93
C THR A 126 20.84 4.34 -13.33
N VAL A 127 20.63 4.05 -14.62
CA VAL A 127 20.40 2.70 -15.14
C VAL A 127 21.59 1.77 -14.93
N ALA A 128 22.81 2.30 -14.78
CA ALA A 128 24.02 1.51 -14.50
C ALA A 128 23.83 0.55 -13.31
N MET A 129 22.99 0.94 -12.35
CA MET A 129 22.66 0.14 -11.17
C MET A 129 21.90 -1.16 -11.49
N VAL A 130 21.24 -1.26 -12.63
CA VAL A 130 20.37 -2.41 -13.01
C VAL A 130 20.57 -2.87 -14.44
N ARG A 131 21.55 -2.36 -15.16
CA ARG A 131 21.78 -2.66 -16.58
C ARG A 131 21.82 -4.15 -16.88
N ASP A 132 22.58 -4.92 -16.10
CA ASP A 132 22.71 -6.37 -16.20
C ASP A 132 21.38 -7.11 -15.97
N LEU A 133 20.46 -6.52 -15.23
CA LEU A 133 19.13 -7.09 -14.96
C LEU A 133 18.19 -6.88 -16.15
N LEU A 134 18.33 -5.78 -16.87
CA LEU A 134 17.54 -5.47 -18.07
C LEU A 134 17.91 -6.40 -19.23
N ASP A 135 19.21 -6.71 -19.38
CA ASP A 135 19.70 -7.65 -20.39
C ASP A 135 19.14 -9.07 -20.19
N ALA A 136 18.79 -9.41 -18.95
CA ALA A 136 18.20 -10.72 -18.63
C ALA A 136 16.74 -10.89 -19.12
N GLY A 137 16.07 -9.82 -19.56
CA GLY A 137 14.71 -9.86 -20.09
C GLY A 137 13.65 -10.34 -19.10
N ARG A 138 13.83 -10.06 -17.80
CA ARG A 138 12.93 -10.47 -16.72
C ARG A 138 12.23 -9.27 -16.12
N SER A 139 11.00 -9.46 -15.63
CA SER A 139 10.23 -8.42 -14.97
C SER A 139 10.91 -7.90 -13.71
N LEU A 140 10.92 -6.58 -13.53
CA LEU A 140 11.67 -5.86 -12.50
C LEU A 140 10.74 -4.94 -11.71
N LEU A 141 10.72 -5.08 -10.39
CA LEU A 141 9.97 -4.21 -9.47
C LEU A 141 10.91 -3.28 -8.72
N LEU A 142 10.66 -1.97 -8.80
CA LEU A 142 11.39 -0.95 -8.05
C LEU A 142 10.57 -0.50 -6.84
N MET A 143 11.19 -0.47 -5.67
CA MET A 143 10.58 -0.03 -4.41
C MET A 143 11.48 1.01 -3.74
N GLY A 144 10.91 1.82 -2.85
CA GLY A 144 11.67 2.80 -2.09
C GLY A 144 10.86 4.02 -1.70
N ARG A 145 11.40 4.80 -0.79
CA ARG A 145 10.74 6.01 -0.27
C ARG A 145 10.44 7.03 -1.37
N PRO A 146 9.45 7.91 -1.18
CA PRO A 146 9.25 9.04 -2.07
C PRO A 146 10.53 9.88 -2.23
N GLY A 147 10.82 10.34 -3.46
CA GLY A 147 11.97 11.19 -3.75
C GLY A 147 13.33 10.49 -3.90
N VAL A 148 13.43 9.16 -3.74
CA VAL A 148 14.70 8.43 -3.96
C VAL A 148 15.11 8.31 -5.43
N GLY A 149 14.19 8.63 -6.37
CA GLY A 149 14.47 8.63 -7.81
C GLY A 149 13.85 7.47 -8.60
N LYS A 150 12.79 6.82 -8.09
CA LYS A 150 12.09 5.72 -8.78
C LYS A 150 11.66 6.10 -10.20
N THR A 151 10.92 7.20 -10.35
CA THR A 151 10.44 7.71 -11.64
C THR A 151 11.60 8.07 -12.58
N THR A 152 12.71 8.60 -12.04
CA THR A 152 13.93 8.87 -12.80
C THR A 152 14.54 7.59 -13.34
N ALA A 153 14.63 6.54 -12.51
CA ALA A 153 15.13 5.24 -12.92
C ALA A 153 14.20 4.60 -13.99
N LEU A 154 12.87 4.63 -13.80
CA LEU A 154 11.91 4.12 -14.78
C LEU A 154 12.05 4.80 -16.14
N ARG A 155 12.20 6.12 -16.16
CA ARG A 155 12.38 6.91 -17.39
C ARG A 155 13.63 6.47 -18.15
N GLU A 156 14.75 6.35 -17.46
CA GLU A 156 16.00 5.93 -18.09
C GLU A 156 15.95 4.45 -18.51
N ILE A 157 15.35 3.58 -17.72
CA ILE A 157 15.12 2.18 -18.08
C ILE A 157 14.28 2.08 -19.36
N ALA A 158 13.20 2.86 -19.48
CA ALA A 158 12.36 2.87 -20.68
C ALA A 158 13.19 3.25 -21.92
N ARG A 159 14.02 4.30 -21.82
CA ARG A 159 14.91 4.73 -22.89
C ARG A 159 15.91 3.64 -23.27
N VAL A 160 16.60 3.07 -22.31
CA VAL A 160 17.63 2.03 -22.54
C VAL A 160 17.00 0.80 -23.19
N LEU A 161 15.85 0.35 -22.73
CA LEU A 161 15.13 -0.77 -23.32
C LEU A 161 14.71 -0.49 -24.78
N ALA A 162 14.23 0.75 -25.05
CA ALA A 162 13.76 1.12 -26.38
C ALA A 162 14.89 1.43 -27.35
N ASP A 163 15.89 2.23 -26.95
CA ASP A 163 16.92 2.76 -27.84
C ASP A 163 18.14 1.86 -27.95
N GLU A 164 18.60 1.31 -26.82
CA GLU A 164 19.82 0.52 -26.78
C GLU A 164 19.58 -0.98 -26.95
N LEU A 165 18.50 -1.51 -26.33
CA LEU A 165 18.14 -2.93 -26.44
C LEU A 165 17.12 -3.23 -27.56
N GLY A 166 16.64 -2.17 -28.26
CA GLY A 166 15.77 -2.29 -29.44
C GLY A 166 14.39 -2.90 -29.15
N LYS A 167 13.92 -2.84 -27.90
CA LYS A 167 12.64 -3.42 -27.49
C LYS A 167 11.45 -2.51 -27.86
N ARG A 168 10.30 -3.13 -28.14
CA ARG A 168 9.03 -2.42 -28.24
C ARG A 168 8.53 -2.12 -26.83
N VAL A 169 8.76 -0.88 -26.38
CA VAL A 169 8.43 -0.43 -25.02
C VAL A 169 7.18 0.44 -25.05
N VAL A 170 6.23 0.16 -24.17
CA VAL A 170 5.09 1.03 -23.87
C VAL A 170 5.20 1.49 -22.42
N VAL A 171 5.11 2.81 -22.21
CA VAL A 171 5.09 3.45 -20.88
C VAL A 171 3.64 3.79 -20.53
N ILE A 172 3.14 3.27 -19.44
CA ILE A 172 1.84 3.63 -18.86
C ILE A 172 2.10 4.65 -17.76
N ASP A 173 1.80 5.91 -18.07
CA ASP A 173 2.18 7.08 -17.28
C ASP A 173 0.94 7.72 -16.66
N THR A 174 0.54 7.22 -15.50
CA THR A 174 -0.69 7.64 -14.80
C THR A 174 -0.56 9.01 -14.19
N SER A 175 0.61 9.32 -13.64
CA SER A 175 0.89 10.61 -13.01
C SER A 175 1.58 11.62 -13.96
N ASN A 176 1.82 11.23 -15.22
CA ASN A 176 2.59 11.99 -16.20
C ASN A 176 4.00 12.39 -15.70
N GLU A 177 4.56 11.59 -14.78
CA GLU A 177 5.87 11.86 -14.18
C GLU A 177 7.03 11.22 -14.96
N ILE A 178 6.78 10.17 -15.76
CA ILE A 178 7.81 9.48 -16.53
C ILE A 178 8.12 10.26 -17.81
N ALA A 179 7.10 10.58 -18.60
CA ALA A 179 7.26 11.15 -19.92
C ALA A 179 6.71 12.57 -20.08
N GLY A 180 6.23 13.18 -18.99
CA GLY A 180 5.67 14.53 -18.96
C GLY A 180 4.19 14.56 -19.33
N ASP A 181 3.57 15.73 -19.24
CA ASP A 181 2.12 15.92 -19.24
C ASP A 181 1.55 16.32 -20.61
N GLY A 182 2.36 16.90 -21.50
CA GLY A 182 1.92 17.31 -22.84
C GLY A 182 1.63 16.13 -23.77
N ASP A 183 0.98 16.37 -24.90
CA ASP A 183 0.66 15.33 -25.90
C ASP A 183 1.91 14.70 -26.51
N ILE A 184 2.98 15.47 -26.65
CA ILE A 184 4.27 14.97 -27.13
C ILE A 184 5.14 14.62 -25.91
N PRO A 185 5.54 13.34 -25.78
CA PRO A 185 6.32 12.89 -24.64
C PRO A 185 7.73 13.49 -24.61
N HIS A 186 8.32 13.55 -23.41
CA HIS A 186 9.69 14.01 -23.21
C HIS A 186 10.70 13.07 -23.88
N PRO A 187 11.74 13.60 -24.57
CA PRO A 187 12.73 12.79 -25.28
C PRO A 187 13.51 11.81 -24.40
N ALA A 188 13.52 12.00 -23.09
CA ALA A 188 14.23 11.13 -22.16
C ALA A 188 13.67 9.70 -22.06
N ILE A 189 12.51 9.39 -22.63
CA ILE A 189 12.03 8.01 -22.78
C ILE A 189 12.49 7.35 -24.09
N GLY A 190 13.25 8.07 -24.93
CA GLY A 190 13.71 7.59 -26.23
C GLY A 190 12.56 7.24 -27.15
N ARG A 191 12.67 6.12 -27.86
CA ARG A 191 11.64 5.61 -28.79
C ARG A 191 10.48 4.87 -28.08
N ALA A 192 10.46 4.81 -26.77
CA ALA A 192 9.33 4.22 -26.04
C ALA A 192 8.04 5.01 -26.32
N ARG A 193 6.94 4.28 -26.50
CA ARG A 193 5.61 4.88 -26.69
C ARG A 193 4.97 5.13 -25.35
N ARG A 194 4.31 6.29 -25.18
CA ARG A 194 3.57 6.60 -23.97
C ARG A 194 2.08 6.40 -24.17
N MET A 195 1.43 5.79 -23.19
CA MET A 195 -0.02 5.81 -22.99
C MET A 195 -0.33 6.59 -21.72
N GLN A 196 -1.11 7.68 -21.87
CA GLN A 196 -1.61 8.45 -20.74
C GLN A 196 -2.85 7.76 -20.16
N VAL A 197 -3.02 7.86 -18.84
CA VAL A 197 -4.18 7.34 -18.16
C VAL A 197 -5.12 8.49 -17.81
N ALA A 198 -6.27 8.53 -18.47
CA ALA A 198 -7.22 9.64 -18.30
C ALA A 198 -7.75 9.77 -16.86
N ARG A 199 -7.89 8.65 -16.16
CA ARG A 199 -8.32 8.58 -14.75
C ARG A 199 -7.53 7.48 -14.04
N PRO A 200 -6.88 7.77 -12.90
CA PRO A 200 -6.04 6.81 -12.19
C PRO A 200 -6.73 5.47 -11.89
N GLU A 201 -8.05 5.49 -11.65
CA GLU A 201 -8.82 4.28 -11.35
C GLU A 201 -8.90 3.30 -12.53
N LEU A 202 -8.62 3.78 -13.76
CA LEU A 202 -8.65 2.99 -15.00
C LEU A 202 -7.26 2.52 -15.46
N GLN A 203 -6.21 2.73 -14.68
CA GLN A 203 -4.86 2.31 -15.06
C GLN A 203 -4.81 0.83 -15.45
N HIS A 204 -5.48 -0.05 -14.72
CA HIS A 204 -5.53 -1.48 -15.00
C HIS A 204 -6.15 -1.81 -16.37
N GLU A 205 -7.12 -1.02 -16.86
CA GLU A 205 -7.70 -1.17 -18.19
C GLU A 205 -6.70 -0.78 -19.27
N VAL A 206 -6.00 0.36 -19.08
CA VAL A 206 -4.95 0.83 -20.02
C VAL A 206 -3.78 -0.15 -20.07
N MET A 207 -3.43 -0.81 -18.95
CA MET A 207 -2.42 -1.87 -18.93
C MET A 207 -2.79 -3.05 -19.84
N ILE A 208 -4.03 -3.50 -19.82
CA ILE A 208 -4.53 -4.58 -20.68
C ILE A 208 -4.61 -4.11 -22.13
N GLU A 209 -5.16 -2.90 -22.37
CA GLU A 209 -5.22 -2.27 -23.70
C GLU A 209 -3.85 -2.20 -24.38
N ALA A 210 -2.81 -1.85 -23.63
CA ALA A 210 -1.45 -1.79 -24.12
C ALA A 210 -1.01 -3.12 -24.77
N VAL A 211 -1.32 -4.24 -24.13
CA VAL A 211 -0.97 -5.57 -24.65
C VAL A 211 -1.83 -5.95 -25.85
N GLU A 212 -3.13 -5.69 -25.78
CA GLU A 212 -4.08 -6.10 -26.82
C GLU A 212 -3.89 -5.33 -28.14
N ASN A 213 -3.61 -4.03 -28.03
CA ASN A 213 -3.59 -3.15 -29.20
C ASN A 213 -2.18 -2.81 -29.70
N HIS A 214 -1.15 -2.90 -28.87
CA HIS A 214 0.17 -2.34 -29.21
C HIS A 214 1.32 -3.36 -29.24
N MET A 215 1.07 -4.61 -28.90
CA MET A 215 2.04 -5.74 -28.94
C MET A 215 3.41 -5.37 -28.34
N PRO A 216 3.49 -4.85 -27.11
CA PRO A 216 4.75 -4.51 -26.47
C PRO A 216 5.54 -5.78 -26.10
N GLU A 217 6.87 -5.68 -26.10
CA GLU A 217 7.75 -6.66 -25.46
C GLU A 217 7.98 -6.29 -24.00
N VAL A 218 7.93 -4.97 -23.69
CA VAL A 218 8.09 -4.45 -22.34
C VAL A 218 7.04 -3.38 -22.06
N ILE A 219 6.43 -3.44 -20.89
CA ILE A 219 5.58 -2.38 -20.36
C ILE A 219 6.27 -1.78 -19.13
N VAL A 220 6.41 -0.46 -19.14
CA VAL A 220 6.88 0.33 -17.99
C VAL A 220 5.68 0.98 -17.33
N ILE A 221 5.48 0.78 -16.03
CA ILE A 221 4.33 1.25 -15.27
C ILE A 221 4.83 2.16 -14.16
N ASP A 222 4.22 3.35 -14.03
CA ASP A 222 4.62 4.35 -13.04
C ASP A 222 4.51 3.81 -11.62
N GLU A 223 3.33 3.40 -11.18
CA GLU A 223 3.11 2.83 -9.86
C GLU A 223 1.96 1.82 -9.87
N ILE A 224 2.16 0.68 -9.21
CA ILE A 224 1.12 -0.31 -8.94
C ILE A 224 0.69 -0.14 -7.48
N GLY A 225 -0.55 0.30 -7.25
CA GLY A 225 -1.09 0.62 -5.92
C GLY A 225 -2.37 -0.13 -5.56
N THR A 226 -3.07 -0.75 -6.53
CA THR A 226 -4.36 -1.40 -6.33
C THR A 226 -4.34 -2.89 -6.67
N GLU A 227 -5.30 -3.64 -6.12
CA GLU A 227 -5.48 -5.07 -6.38
C GLU A 227 -5.74 -5.34 -7.88
N ARG A 228 -6.53 -4.49 -8.55
CA ARG A 228 -6.83 -4.63 -9.98
C ARG A 228 -5.60 -4.47 -10.85
N GLU A 229 -4.74 -3.53 -10.50
CA GLU A 229 -3.46 -3.32 -11.19
C GLU A 229 -2.51 -4.50 -10.96
N ALA A 230 -2.44 -5.04 -9.73
CA ALA A 230 -1.65 -6.23 -9.44
C ALA A 230 -2.14 -7.45 -10.24
N GLN A 231 -3.46 -7.64 -10.36
CA GLN A 231 -4.05 -8.69 -11.17
C GLN A 231 -3.79 -8.49 -12.67
N ALA A 232 -3.90 -7.25 -13.18
CA ALA A 232 -3.56 -6.92 -14.55
C ALA A 232 -2.08 -7.21 -14.85
N ALA A 233 -1.17 -6.80 -13.97
CA ALA A 233 0.27 -7.06 -14.09
C ALA A 233 0.56 -8.57 -14.16
N ARG A 234 -0.08 -9.37 -13.31
CA ARG A 234 0.04 -10.83 -13.36
C ARG A 234 -0.43 -11.39 -14.70
N THR A 235 -1.60 -11.00 -15.18
CA THR A 235 -2.16 -11.44 -16.47
C THR A 235 -1.22 -11.09 -17.63
N ILE A 236 -0.60 -9.93 -17.61
CA ILE A 236 0.35 -9.46 -18.61
C ILE A 236 1.64 -10.29 -18.58
N ALA A 237 2.17 -10.54 -17.38
CA ALA A 237 3.37 -11.38 -17.21
C ALA A 237 3.13 -12.82 -17.67
N GLU A 238 1.95 -13.41 -17.40
CA GLU A 238 1.55 -14.72 -17.87
C GLU A 238 1.47 -14.82 -19.41
N ARG A 239 1.23 -13.69 -20.09
CA ARG A 239 1.29 -13.59 -21.57
C ARG A 239 2.73 -13.42 -22.13
N GLY A 240 3.74 -13.42 -21.26
CA GLY A 240 5.15 -13.33 -21.64
C GLY A 240 5.68 -11.93 -21.90
N VAL A 241 4.93 -10.89 -21.55
CA VAL A 241 5.37 -9.49 -21.64
C VAL A 241 6.17 -9.13 -20.38
N VAL A 242 7.35 -8.53 -20.57
CA VAL A 242 8.19 -8.08 -19.46
C VAL A 242 7.62 -6.82 -18.85
N LEU A 243 7.57 -6.78 -17.52
CA LEU A 243 7.10 -5.62 -16.76
C LEU A 243 8.24 -4.95 -16.03
N VAL A 244 8.30 -3.63 -16.08
CA VAL A 244 9.13 -2.80 -15.21
C VAL A 244 8.22 -1.81 -14.52
N ALA A 245 8.11 -1.90 -13.19
CA ALA A 245 7.14 -1.10 -12.46
C ALA A 245 7.69 -0.62 -11.12
N THR A 246 7.04 0.40 -10.53
CA THR A 246 7.18 0.64 -9.10
C THR A 246 5.95 0.14 -8.35
N ALA A 247 6.10 -0.13 -7.06
CA ALA A 247 5.00 -0.42 -6.17
C ALA A 247 5.04 0.47 -4.93
N HIS A 248 3.86 0.67 -4.35
CA HIS A 248 3.75 1.38 -3.08
C HIS A 248 4.34 0.52 -1.96
N GLY A 249 5.51 0.90 -1.46
CA GLY A 249 6.26 0.19 -0.43
C GLY A 249 7.74 0.53 -0.48
N ASN A 250 8.42 0.42 0.66
CA ASN A 250 9.85 0.76 0.75
C ASN A 250 10.75 -0.48 0.63
N GLU A 251 10.24 -1.63 1.08
CA GLU A 251 10.99 -2.88 1.23
C GLU A 251 10.12 -4.06 0.83
N LEU A 252 10.73 -5.13 0.35
CA LEU A 252 10.05 -6.37 -0.03
C LEU A 252 9.27 -6.99 1.14
N ALA A 253 9.81 -6.90 2.35
CA ALA A 253 9.14 -7.38 3.56
C ALA A 253 7.80 -6.67 3.85
N ASN A 254 7.68 -5.39 3.47
CA ASN A 254 6.44 -4.64 3.62
C ASN A 254 5.43 -5.01 2.53
N LEU A 255 5.89 -5.29 1.32
CA LEU A 255 5.04 -5.73 0.21
C LEU A 255 4.38 -7.09 0.50
N ILE A 256 5.13 -8.02 1.08
CA ILE A 256 4.64 -9.34 1.50
C ILE A 256 3.46 -9.20 2.49
N LYS A 257 3.51 -8.22 3.38
CA LYS A 257 2.47 -7.98 4.40
C LYS A 257 1.26 -7.23 3.87
N ASN A 258 1.35 -6.66 2.67
CA ASN A 258 0.26 -5.93 2.05
C ASN A 258 -0.63 -6.89 1.24
N PRO A 259 -1.86 -7.20 1.68
CA PRO A 259 -2.72 -8.17 0.99
C PRO A 259 -3.08 -7.73 -0.44
N THR A 260 -3.11 -6.42 -0.71
CA THR A 260 -3.43 -5.87 -2.03
C THR A 260 -2.33 -6.11 -3.06
N LEU A 261 -1.06 -6.06 -2.62
CA LEU A 261 0.10 -6.09 -3.51
C LEU A 261 0.95 -7.36 -3.39
N SER A 262 0.65 -8.24 -2.44
CA SER A 262 1.40 -9.48 -2.24
C SER A 262 1.41 -10.38 -3.48
N ASP A 263 0.40 -10.29 -4.35
CA ASP A 263 0.33 -11.03 -5.62
C ASP A 263 1.48 -10.70 -6.57
N LEU A 264 2.05 -9.48 -6.50
CA LEU A 264 3.21 -9.10 -7.30
C LEU A 264 4.45 -9.96 -6.99
N VAL A 265 4.52 -10.50 -5.78
CA VAL A 265 5.62 -11.34 -5.28
C VAL A 265 5.23 -12.81 -5.06
N GLY A 266 4.11 -13.23 -5.65
CA GLY A 266 3.64 -14.60 -5.66
C GLY A 266 2.45 -14.90 -4.77
N GLY A 267 1.85 -13.89 -4.11
CA GLY A 267 0.74 -14.08 -3.19
C GLY A 267 1.13 -14.86 -1.94
N ILE A 268 0.41 -14.67 -0.86
CA ILE A 268 0.68 -15.35 0.41
C ILE A 268 -0.56 -16.12 0.83
N GLN A 269 -0.38 -17.39 1.13
CA GLN A 269 -1.44 -18.27 1.61
C GLN A 269 -1.07 -18.94 2.92
N SER A 270 -2.07 -19.23 3.72
CA SER A 270 -1.93 -19.99 4.95
C SER A 270 -2.16 -21.48 4.65
N VAL A 271 -1.18 -22.32 4.95
CA VAL A 271 -1.24 -23.77 4.73
C VAL A 271 -1.21 -24.49 6.06
N THR A 272 -2.14 -25.43 6.26
CA THR A 272 -2.16 -26.29 7.43
C THR A 272 -1.41 -27.58 7.13
N LEU A 273 -0.28 -27.78 7.81
CA LEU A 273 0.56 -28.97 7.69
C LEU A 273 -0.01 -30.12 8.52
N GLY A 274 0.17 -31.35 8.03
CA GLY A 274 -0.06 -32.55 8.83
C GLY A 274 0.93 -32.63 10.01
N ASP A 275 0.57 -33.38 11.07
CA ASP A 275 1.36 -33.48 12.30
C ASP A 275 2.78 -33.98 12.06
N GLU A 276 2.99 -34.91 11.17
CA GLU A 276 4.31 -35.45 10.82
C GLU A 276 5.16 -34.42 10.09
N GLU A 277 4.58 -33.68 9.16
CA GLU A 277 5.27 -32.66 8.39
C GLU A 277 5.63 -31.45 9.27
N ALA A 278 4.74 -31.00 10.14
CA ALA A 278 5.01 -29.93 11.10
C ALA A 278 6.17 -30.31 12.04
N ARG A 279 6.19 -31.56 12.51
CA ARG A 279 7.30 -32.09 13.33
C ARG A 279 8.61 -32.17 12.56
N ARG A 280 8.56 -32.65 11.31
CA ARG A 280 9.74 -32.76 10.41
C ARG A 280 10.35 -31.38 10.15
N ARG A 281 9.52 -30.40 9.84
CA ARG A 281 9.95 -29.01 9.57
C ARG A 281 10.23 -28.21 10.84
N ARG A 282 9.87 -28.72 12.03
CA ARG A 282 9.98 -28.05 13.33
C ARG A 282 9.27 -26.68 13.34
N THR A 283 8.09 -26.61 12.71
CA THR A 283 7.26 -25.42 12.57
C THR A 283 5.91 -25.61 13.25
N GLN A 284 5.12 -24.55 13.33
CA GLN A 284 3.72 -24.62 13.70
C GLN A 284 2.92 -25.37 12.62
N LYS A 285 1.73 -25.89 12.97
CA LYS A 285 0.85 -26.56 12.01
C LYS A 285 0.37 -25.62 10.90
N THR A 286 0.18 -24.35 11.20
CA THR A 286 -0.19 -23.33 10.25
C THR A 286 1.05 -22.53 9.88
N VAL A 287 1.42 -22.54 8.61
CA VAL A 287 2.56 -21.81 8.07
C VAL A 287 2.11 -20.93 6.91
N LEU A 288 2.80 -19.82 6.71
CA LEU A 288 2.62 -18.99 5.53
C LEU A 288 3.55 -19.49 4.43
N GLU A 289 3.00 -19.70 3.26
CA GLU A 289 3.75 -20.09 2.06
C GLU A 289 3.34 -19.20 0.89
N ARG A 290 4.22 -19.10 -0.11
CA ARG A 290 3.92 -18.41 -1.36
C ARG A 290 2.87 -19.21 -2.14
N ALA A 291 1.86 -18.53 -2.70
CA ALA A 291 0.75 -19.17 -3.42
C ALA A 291 1.11 -19.54 -4.87
N ALA A 292 1.93 -18.70 -5.52
CA ALA A 292 2.28 -18.82 -6.94
C ALA A 292 3.70 -18.28 -7.22
N GLU A 293 4.14 -18.38 -8.48
CA GLU A 293 5.37 -17.70 -8.91
C GLU A 293 5.20 -16.18 -8.91
N PRO A 294 6.26 -15.43 -8.53
CA PRO A 294 6.22 -13.97 -8.53
C PRO A 294 5.99 -13.39 -9.92
N THR A 295 5.07 -12.44 -10.03
CA THR A 295 4.90 -11.60 -11.24
C THR A 295 6.20 -10.84 -11.56
N PHE A 296 6.91 -10.43 -10.51
CA PHE A 296 8.21 -9.77 -10.61
C PHE A 296 9.29 -10.66 -9.98
N PRO A 297 10.00 -11.45 -10.79
CA PRO A 297 11.07 -12.33 -10.30
C PRO A 297 12.30 -11.57 -9.79
N ILE A 298 12.44 -10.28 -10.11
CA ILE A 298 13.51 -9.43 -9.62
C ILE A 298 12.88 -8.22 -8.90
N ALA A 299 13.41 -7.88 -7.73
CA ALA A 299 12.98 -6.70 -6.98
C ALA A 299 14.19 -5.87 -6.53
N VAL A 300 14.04 -4.56 -6.55
CA VAL A 300 15.07 -3.59 -6.17
C VAL A 300 14.51 -2.63 -5.13
N GLU A 301 15.18 -2.54 -4.00
CA GLU A 301 14.89 -1.56 -2.95
C GLU A 301 15.86 -0.39 -3.06
N MET A 302 15.33 0.76 -3.40
CA MET A 302 16.10 2.00 -3.55
C MET A 302 16.17 2.73 -2.20
N HIS A 303 17.28 2.59 -1.48
CA HIS A 303 17.47 3.25 -0.19
C HIS A 303 17.91 4.71 -0.35
N SER A 304 18.71 4.98 -1.37
CA SER A 304 19.12 6.32 -1.80
C SER A 304 19.34 6.34 -3.31
N ARG A 305 19.66 7.50 -3.88
CA ARG A 305 20.02 7.61 -5.30
C ARG A 305 21.24 6.77 -5.70
N GLN A 306 22.10 6.47 -4.75
CA GLN A 306 23.40 5.82 -4.98
C GLN A 306 23.50 4.43 -4.34
N ARG A 307 22.49 3.99 -3.57
CA ARG A 307 22.53 2.71 -2.86
C ARG A 307 21.23 1.94 -3.02
N TRP A 308 21.33 0.78 -3.68
CA TRP A 308 20.20 -0.09 -4.00
C TRP A 308 20.45 -1.52 -3.50
N LEU A 309 19.41 -2.17 -3.02
CA LEU A 309 19.44 -3.59 -2.65
C LEU A 309 18.67 -4.37 -3.73
N VAL A 310 19.34 -5.34 -4.33
CA VAL A 310 18.80 -6.12 -5.44
C VAL A 310 18.52 -7.55 -5.01
N HIS A 311 17.25 -7.94 -5.06
CA HIS A 311 16.78 -9.31 -4.90
C HIS A 311 16.69 -9.95 -6.28
N ARG A 312 17.71 -10.70 -6.68
CA ARG A 312 17.79 -11.34 -8.01
C ARG A 312 16.84 -12.53 -8.16
N ASP A 313 16.37 -13.06 -7.05
CA ASP A 313 15.39 -14.14 -6.94
C ASP A 313 14.40 -13.81 -5.83
N VAL A 314 13.27 -13.22 -6.24
CA VAL A 314 12.19 -12.83 -5.31
C VAL A 314 11.52 -14.05 -4.71
N ALA A 315 11.38 -15.15 -5.47
CA ALA A 315 10.76 -16.38 -4.97
C ALA A 315 11.51 -16.92 -3.74
N THR A 316 12.81 -17.14 -3.89
CA THR A 316 13.67 -17.59 -2.78
C THR A 316 13.69 -16.58 -1.63
N THR A 317 13.76 -15.29 -1.94
CA THR A 317 13.76 -14.23 -0.91
C THR A 317 12.47 -14.22 -0.09
N VAL A 318 11.31 -14.29 -0.74
CA VAL A 318 10.00 -14.34 -0.08
C VAL A 318 9.89 -15.59 0.80
N ASP A 319 10.29 -16.75 0.28
CA ASP A 319 10.26 -18.00 1.03
C ASP A 319 11.15 -17.97 2.29
N LEU A 320 12.30 -17.29 2.25
CA LEU A 320 13.16 -17.05 3.42
C LEU A 320 12.47 -16.13 4.43
N LEU A 321 11.91 -15.02 3.97
CA LEU A 321 11.23 -14.04 4.83
C LEU A 321 9.99 -14.64 5.51
N LEU A 322 9.20 -15.47 4.81
CA LEU A 322 8.05 -16.17 5.39
C LEU A 322 8.44 -17.18 6.46
N ARG A 323 9.65 -17.74 6.38
CA ARG A 323 10.23 -18.61 7.43
C ARG A 323 10.91 -17.85 8.56
N GLY A 324 10.84 -16.51 8.56
CA GLY A 324 11.51 -15.66 9.56
C GLY A 324 13.03 -15.62 9.43
N GLN A 325 13.55 -15.97 8.26
CA GLN A 325 14.98 -15.94 7.96
C GLN A 325 15.36 -14.62 7.29
N THR A 326 16.63 -14.22 7.44
CA THR A 326 17.13 -12.98 6.83
C THR A 326 17.44 -13.19 5.36
N ALA A 327 16.85 -12.38 4.51
CA ALA A 327 17.21 -12.30 3.10
C ALA A 327 18.61 -11.69 2.92
N ARG A 328 19.32 -12.08 1.85
CA ARG A 328 20.64 -11.56 1.49
C ARG A 328 20.58 -10.90 0.12
N PRO A 329 20.07 -9.67 0.01
CA PRO A 329 20.08 -8.95 -1.25
C PRO A 329 21.51 -8.57 -1.64
N GLN A 330 21.75 -8.44 -2.94
CA GLN A 330 22.98 -7.86 -3.46
C GLN A 330 22.93 -6.34 -3.23
N ILE A 331 23.93 -5.80 -2.53
CA ILE A 331 24.05 -4.35 -2.32
C ILE A 331 24.83 -3.76 -3.47
N ARG A 332 24.27 -2.75 -4.12
CA ARG A 332 24.87 -1.98 -5.20
C ARG A 332 25.04 -0.54 -4.79
N GLU A 333 26.22 -0.01 -4.98
CA GLU A 333 26.54 1.38 -4.68
C GLU A 333 27.19 2.05 -5.89
N LEU A 334 26.72 3.23 -6.24
CA LEU A 334 27.33 4.08 -7.25
C LEU A 334 28.25 5.07 -6.57
N THR A 335 29.54 5.01 -6.92
CA THR A 335 30.53 5.96 -6.38
C THR A 335 30.34 7.35 -7.00
N GLU A 336 30.95 8.39 -6.41
CA GLU A 336 30.95 9.74 -6.98
C GLU A 336 31.63 9.79 -8.37
N ALA A 337 32.55 8.86 -8.65
CA ALA A 337 33.15 8.69 -9.96
C ALA A 337 32.27 7.98 -10.99
N GLY A 338 31.04 7.56 -10.61
CA GLY A 338 30.10 6.85 -11.48
C GLY A 338 30.39 5.34 -11.63
N GLU A 339 31.26 4.78 -10.79
CA GLU A 339 31.58 3.35 -10.81
C GLU A 339 30.59 2.55 -9.96
N LEU A 340 30.09 1.43 -10.51
CA LEU A 340 29.24 0.50 -9.79
C LEU A 340 30.10 -0.41 -8.89
N ARG A 341 29.87 -0.34 -7.58
CA ARG A 341 30.46 -1.24 -6.60
C ARG A 341 29.43 -2.24 -6.11
N LEU A 342 29.75 -3.53 -6.24
CA LEU A 342 29.00 -4.60 -5.62
C LEU A 342 29.56 -4.83 -4.22
N VAL A 343 28.72 -4.63 -3.19
CA VAL A 343 29.09 -4.87 -1.80
C VAL A 343 28.37 -6.15 -1.37
N GLU A 344 29.13 -7.16 -0.98
CA GLU A 344 28.53 -8.35 -0.38
C GLU A 344 27.88 -7.96 0.97
N ALA A 345 26.66 -8.43 1.21
CA ALA A 345 26.04 -8.25 2.50
C ALA A 345 26.93 -8.88 3.58
N PRO A 346 27.26 -8.17 4.68
CA PRO A 346 28.07 -8.76 5.75
C PRO A 346 27.37 -10.04 6.25
N PRO A 347 28.13 -11.06 6.63
CA PRO A 347 27.55 -12.26 7.22
C PRO A 347 26.68 -11.81 8.41
N PRO A 348 25.52 -12.45 8.64
CA PRO A 348 24.68 -12.11 9.78
C PRO A 348 25.58 -12.13 11.00
N ALA A 349 25.57 -11.05 11.80
CA ALA A 349 26.16 -11.08 13.11
C ALA A 349 25.57 -12.32 13.78
N GLU A 350 26.41 -13.31 14.07
CA GLU A 350 25.99 -14.42 14.89
C GLU A 350 25.48 -13.79 16.18
N THR A 351 24.17 -13.59 16.27
CA THR A 351 23.53 -13.39 17.56
C THR A 351 23.79 -14.70 18.29
N GLY A 352 24.95 -14.73 18.93
CA GLY A 352 25.29 -15.77 19.87
C GLY A 352 24.18 -15.76 20.91
N LEU A 353 23.19 -16.57 20.69
CA LEU A 353 22.42 -17.11 21.78
C LEU A 353 23.47 -17.77 22.66
N ALA A 354 23.93 -17.01 23.64
CA ALA A 354 24.77 -17.50 24.71
C ALA A 354 24.04 -18.72 25.26
N ARG A 355 24.52 -19.89 24.88
CA ARG A 355 24.06 -21.15 25.41
C ARG A 355 24.28 -21.02 26.92
N PRO A 356 23.23 -21.09 27.74
CA PRO A 356 23.42 -20.98 29.18
C PRO A 356 24.48 -22.02 29.62
N PRO A 357 25.40 -21.68 30.52
CA PRO A 357 26.46 -22.56 30.93
C PRO A 357 25.82 -23.85 31.44
N ARG A 358 26.17 -24.96 30.81
CA ARG A 358 25.79 -26.28 31.31
C ARG A 358 26.37 -26.43 32.69
N SER A 359 25.54 -26.44 33.72
CA SER A 359 25.90 -26.93 35.03
C SER A 359 26.40 -28.37 34.89
N PRO A 360 27.47 -28.75 35.57
CA PRO A 360 28.01 -30.10 35.51
C PRO A 360 26.94 -31.08 35.97
N ALA A 361 26.54 -31.97 35.07
CA ALA A 361 25.56 -33.00 35.32
C ALA A 361 26.08 -33.93 36.44
N ALA A 362 25.36 -33.98 37.52
CA ALA A 362 25.50 -35.03 38.53
C ALA A 362 25.24 -36.37 37.86
N ARG A 363 26.17 -37.31 38.07
CA ARG A 363 26.17 -38.70 37.63
C ARG A 363 24.96 -39.43 38.20
N PRO A 364 24.09 -40.10 37.42
CA PRO A 364 23.01 -40.89 38.00
C PRO A 364 23.53 -42.15 38.67
N PRO A 365 22.91 -42.61 39.79
CA PRO A 365 23.27 -43.86 40.41
C PRO A 365 22.78 -45.05 39.57
N ALA A 366 23.56 -46.16 39.65
CA ALA A 366 23.34 -47.42 38.96
C ALA A 366 22.04 -48.13 39.40
N PRO A 367 21.39 -48.90 38.49
CA PRO A 367 20.17 -49.61 38.79
C PRO A 367 20.48 -50.93 39.56
N PRO A 368 19.60 -51.36 40.49
CA PRO A 368 19.68 -52.70 41.06
C PRO A 368 19.06 -53.76 40.11
N ALA A 369 19.58 -54.95 40.24
CA ALA A 369 19.43 -56.13 39.39
C ALA A 369 18.01 -56.73 39.31
N ALA A 370 17.82 -57.43 38.24
CA ALA A 370 16.66 -58.18 37.80
C ALA A 370 16.14 -59.24 38.78
N HIS A 371 14.82 -59.44 38.79
CA HIS A 371 14.22 -60.76 39.04
C HIS A 371 13.15 -61.10 37.99
N THR A 372 13.38 -62.22 37.45
CA THR A 372 12.70 -63.19 36.58
C THR A 372 11.17 -63.18 36.52
N SER A 373 10.72 -63.42 35.29
CA SER A 373 9.41 -63.84 34.79
C SER A 373 8.84 -65.12 35.42
N PRO A 374 7.55 -65.49 35.23
CA PRO A 374 7.11 -66.10 33.99
C PRO A 374 5.71 -65.75 33.46
N SER A 375 5.52 -65.85 32.18
CA SER A 375 4.28 -66.13 31.44
C SER A 375 3.90 -67.63 31.57
N PRO A 376 2.77 -68.20 31.08
CA PRO A 376 1.72 -67.70 30.15
C PRO A 376 0.28 -68.12 30.53
N VAL A 377 -0.75 -67.82 29.74
CA VAL A 377 -1.73 -68.76 29.13
C VAL A 377 -3.03 -68.03 28.66
N ALA A 378 -3.30 -68.20 27.38
CA ALA A 378 -4.55 -68.38 26.62
C ALA A 378 -5.75 -67.42 26.74
N ALA A 379 -6.17 -66.93 25.57
CA ALA A 379 -7.50 -66.49 25.20
C ALA A 379 -8.56 -67.61 25.34
N PRO A 380 -9.85 -67.34 25.35
CA PRO A 380 -10.59 -67.06 24.10
C PRO A 380 -11.85 -66.17 24.18
N THR A 381 -12.27 -65.72 22.96
CA THR A 381 -13.63 -65.52 22.43
C THR A 381 -14.51 -64.38 22.93
N THR A 382 -14.89 -63.55 21.94
CA THR A 382 -16.07 -62.71 21.79
C THR A 382 -17.41 -63.42 22.13
N PRO A 383 -18.54 -62.68 22.41
CA PRO A 383 -19.13 -61.76 21.48
C PRO A 383 -19.95 -60.56 22.11
N THR A 384 -20.14 -59.56 21.25
CA THR A 384 -21.43 -58.85 20.99
C THR A 384 -22.10 -57.95 22.04
N ASP A 385 -22.36 -56.77 21.55
CA ASP A 385 -23.49 -55.85 21.69
C ASP A 385 -23.44 -54.68 22.68
N ALA A 386 -23.70 -53.58 22.01
CA ALA A 386 -24.43 -52.38 22.34
C ALA A 386 -23.71 -51.21 23.06
N PRO A 387 -24.00 -49.97 22.64
CA PRO A 387 -23.21 -48.78 22.93
C PRO A 387 -23.57 -48.16 24.26
N VAL A 388 -22.58 -47.84 25.05
CA VAL A 388 -22.75 -46.98 26.23
C VAL A 388 -22.47 -45.53 25.79
N ALA A 389 -23.51 -44.74 25.96
CA ALA A 389 -23.57 -43.32 25.68
C ALA A 389 -22.43 -42.55 26.35
N ALA A 390 -21.61 -41.89 25.52
CA ALA A 390 -20.77 -40.80 25.96
C ALA A 390 -21.67 -39.63 26.37
N HIS A 391 -21.56 -39.20 27.62
CA HIS A 391 -22.24 -38.01 28.12
C HIS A 391 -21.72 -36.78 27.31
N GLY A 392 -22.48 -36.40 26.30
CA GLY A 392 -22.35 -35.13 25.63
C GLY A 392 -22.70 -34.00 26.59
N ARG A 393 -21.80 -33.06 26.75
CA ARG A 393 -22.11 -31.74 27.28
C ARG A 393 -23.31 -31.18 26.48
N PRO A 394 -24.32 -30.57 27.13
CA PRO A 394 -25.42 -29.98 26.39
C PRO A 394 -24.88 -28.88 25.46
N ALA A 395 -25.12 -29.04 24.17
CA ALA A 395 -24.90 -28.02 23.19
C ALA A 395 -25.74 -26.79 23.56
N SER A 396 -25.12 -25.64 23.65
CA SER A 396 -25.81 -24.37 23.81
C SER A 396 -26.78 -24.22 22.62
N PRO A 397 -28.01 -23.68 22.84
CA PRO A 397 -28.95 -23.48 21.76
C PRO A 397 -28.34 -22.57 20.68
N PRO A 398 -28.61 -22.80 19.39
CA PRO A 398 -28.14 -21.95 18.31
C PRO A 398 -28.57 -20.51 18.55
N PRO A 399 -27.73 -19.51 18.21
CA PRO A 399 -28.09 -18.10 18.37
C PRO A 399 -29.36 -17.81 17.55
N PRO A 400 -30.27 -16.93 18.02
CA PRO A 400 -31.47 -16.59 17.30
C PRO A 400 -31.14 -15.93 15.93
N PRO A 401 -31.98 -16.11 14.89
CA PRO A 401 -31.77 -15.56 13.56
C PRO A 401 -31.65 -14.03 13.61
N LEU A 402 -30.83 -13.45 12.72
CA LEU A 402 -30.68 -11.99 12.59
C LEU A 402 -31.91 -11.42 11.89
N ARG A 403 -32.68 -10.55 12.54
CA ARG A 403 -33.91 -9.96 12.00
C ARG A 403 -33.57 -8.63 11.30
N VAL A 404 -33.69 -8.58 9.96
CA VAL A 404 -33.34 -7.44 9.12
C VAL A 404 -34.55 -6.83 8.45
N CYS A 405 -34.75 -5.52 8.64
CA CYS A 405 -35.76 -4.75 7.90
C CYS A 405 -35.06 -4.11 6.67
N GLY A 406 -35.50 -4.51 5.45
CA GLY A 406 -34.96 -4.00 4.18
C GLY A 406 -35.82 -2.86 3.61
N VAL A 407 -35.24 -1.71 3.33
CA VAL A 407 -35.93 -0.56 2.70
C VAL A 407 -35.37 -0.32 1.30
N GLY A 408 -36.16 -0.67 0.28
CA GLY A 408 -35.74 -0.59 -1.12
C GLY A 408 -34.71 -1.67 -1.52
N VAL A 409 -34.64 -2.76 -0.76
CA VAL A 409 -33.75 -3.90 -1.01
C VAL A 409 -34.61 -5.15 -1.19
N SER A 410 -34.34 -5.92 -2.24
CA SER A 410 -35.06 -7.15 -2.55
C SER A 410 -34.85 -8.21 -1.47
N ARG A 411 -35.92 -8.80 -0.99
CA ARG A 411 -35.91 -9.91 -0.02
C ARG A 411 -35.09 -11.09 -0.52
N ALA A 412 -35.26 -11.44 -1.80
CA ALA A 412 -34.54 -12.57 -2.41
C ALA A 412 -33.01 -12.37 -2.40
N LEU A 413 -32.54 -11.15 -2.68
CA LEU A 413 -31.10 -10.82 -2.63
C LEU A 413 -30.55 -10.77 -1.20
N LEU A 414 -31.34 -10.36 -0.21
CA LEU A 414 -30.96 -10.42 1.21
C LEU A 414 -30.82 -11.87 1.68
N GLU A 415 -31.77 -12.73 1.34
CA GLU A 415 -31.74 -14.15 1.69
C GLU A 415 -30.58 -14.89 0.96
N GLU A 416 -30.27 -14.50 -0.29
CA GLU A 416 -29.14 -15.04 -1.02
C GLU A 416 -27.79 -14.60 -0.42
N ALA A 417 -27.66 -13.32 -0.04
CA ALA A 417 -26.50 -12.80 0.64
C ALA A 417 -26.25 -13.49 1.99
N ALA A 418 -27.31 -13.76 2.75
CA ALA A 418 -27.22 -14.47 4.03
C ALA A 418 -26.81 -15.94 3.84
N ARG A 419 -27.43 -16.66 2.87
CA ARG A 419 -27.09 -18.05 2.54
C ARG A 419 -25.64 -18.22 2.12
N SER A 420 -25.13 -17.30 1.31
CA SER A 420 -23.74 -17.35 0.85
C SER A 420 -22.70 -17.20 1.98
N ARG A 421 -23.13 -16.72 3.16
CA ARG A 421 -22.30 -16.49 4.35
C ARG A 421 -22.69 -17.38 5.53
N SER A 422 -23.57 -18.36 5.32
CA SER A 422 -24.08 -19.25 6.38
C SER A 422 -24.65 -18.49 7.58
N LEU A 423 -25.28 -17.33 7.32
CA LEU A 423 -25.95 -16.51 8.33
C LEU A 423 -27.42 -16.88 8.39
N ASP A 424 -27.91 -17.17 9.60
CA ASP A 424 -29.34 -17.36 9.84
C ASP A 424 -30.02 -15.99 9.93
N LEU A 425 -30.84 -15.64 8.89
CA LEU A 425 -31.41 -14.32 8.71
C LEU A 425 -32.90 -14.41 8.47
N GLU A 426 -33.67 -13.59 9.19
CA GLU A 426 -35.11 -13.39 9.01
C GLU A 426 -35.37 -11.98 8.47
N VAL A 427 -36.02 -11.87 7.31
CA VAL A 427 -36.40 -10.56 6.74
C VAL A 427 -37.76 -10.15 7.29
N VAL A 428 -37.80 -9.00 7.99
CA VAL A 428 -39.00 -8.42 8.58
C VAL A 428 -39.44 -7.16 7.81
N GLU A 429 -40.76 -6.92 7.72
CA GLU A 429 -41.29 -5.79 6.94
C GLU A 429 -41.34 -4.46 7.71
N ALA A 430 -41.31 -4.54 9.04
CA ALA A 430 -41.39 -3.36 9.89
C ALA A 430 -40.13 -3.23 10.80
N PRO A 431 -39.74 -2.00 11.15
CA PRO A 431 -38.61 -1.80 12.06
C PRO A 431 -38.85 -2.32 13.47
N GLU A 432 -40.14 -2.47 13.85
CA GLU A 432 -40.49 -3.06 15.14
C GLU A 432 -40.18 -4.55 15.16
N GLY A 433 -39.18 -4.90 15.98
CA GLY A 433 -38.72 -6.27 16.09
C GLY A 433 -37.60 -6.65 15.11
N ALA A 434 -37.04 -5.69 14.36
CA ALA A 434 -35.80 -5.87 13.64
C ALA A 434 -34.59 -5.61 14.53
N ASP A 435 -33.49 -6.29 14.24
CA ASP A 435 -32.17 -6.03 14.87
C ASP A 435 -31.37 -5.01 14.06
N LEU A 436 -31.76 -4.79 12.79
CA LEU A 436 -31.06 -3.93 11.84
C LEU A 436 -32.01 -3.38 10.78
N LEU A 437 -31.87 -2.09 10.43
CA LEU A 437 -32.46 -1.48 9.24
C LEU A 437 -31.41 -1.39 8.13
N LEU A 438 -31.65 -2.01 6.98
CA LEU A 438 -30.79 -1.93 5.80
C LEU A 438 -31.52 -1.16 4.69
N SER A 439 -30.93 -0.07 4.20
CA SER A 439 -31.58 0.79 3.19
C SER A 439 -30.64 1.20 2.07
N LEU A 440 -31.23 1.37 0.87
CA LEU A 440 -30.56 2.08 -0.23
C LEU A 440 -30.47 3.57 0.07
N ARG A 441 -29.35 4.20 -0.31
CA ARG A 441 -29.06 5.62 -0.06
C ARG A 441 -30.17 6.57 -0.54
N GLY A 442 -30.81 6.27 -1.67
CA GLY A 442 -31.91 7.08 -2.24
C GLY A 442 -33.28 6.85 -1.60
N GLN A 443 -33.50 5.71 -0.94
CA GLN A 443 -34.82 5.32 -0.39
C GLN A 443 -35.02 5.83 1.05
N LEU A 444 -33.95 5.88 1.85
CA LEU A 444 -34.02 6.34 3.24
C LEU A 444 -34.51 7.80 3.35
N GLY A 445 -34.26 8.64 2.32
CA GLY A 445 -34.73 10.01 2.24
C GLY A 445 -36.21 10.13 1.83
N ARG A 446 -36.78 9.13 1.16
CA ARG A 446 -38.17 9.11 0.68
C ARG A 446 -39.17 8.64 1.75
N GLU A 447 -38.67 7.94 2.77
CA GLU A 447 -39.48 7.42 3.88
C GLU A 447 -39.03 7.95 5.26
N PRO A 448 -39.27 9.22 5.56
CA PRO A 448 -38.80 9.85 6.82
C PRO A 448 -39.50 9.28 8.07
N SER A 449 -40.68 8.67 7.92
CA SER A 449 -41.40 7.99 9.01
C SER A 449 -40.69 6.75 9.51
N LEU A 450 -40.23 5.89 8.61
CA LEU A 450 -39.45 4.68 8.91
C LEU A 450 -38.13 5.02 9.58
N ARG A 451 -37.45 6.04 9.09
CA ARG A 451 -36.21 6.52 9.71
C ARG A 451 -36.41 6.99 11.17
N ARG A 452 -37.48 7.77 11.43
CA ARG A 452 -37.79 8.24 12.79
C ARG A 452 -38.13 7.07 13.72
N ARG A 453 -38.89 6.08 13.26
CA ARG A 453 -39.25 4.89 14.03
C ARG A 453 -38.01 4.05 14.38
N ALA A 454 -37.14 3.81 13.42
CA ALA A 454 -35.88 3.10 13.65
C ALA A 454 -34.96 3.85 14.64
N GLN A 455 -34.90 5.19 14.54
CA GLN A 455 -34.13 6.02 15.46
C GLN A 455 -34.72 6.04 16.88
N ALA A 456 -36.05 6.07 17.01
CA ALA A 456 -36.73 6.02 18.29
C ALA A 456 -36.50 4.69 19.04
N GLN A 457 -36.27 3.60 18.30
CA GLN A 457 -35.97 2.27 18.86
C GLN A 457 -34.48 1.99 19.01
N GLY A 458 -33.60 2.95 18.67
CA GLY A 458 -32.16 2.76 18.73
C GLY A 458 -31.62 1.72 17.74
N LEU A 459 -32.37 1.39 16.67
CA LEU A 459 -31.99 0.42 15.67
C LEU A 459 -30.77 0.92 14.86
N PRO A 460 -29.73 0.12 14.68
CA PRO A 460 -28.65 0.45 13.77
C PRO A 460 -29.16 0.53 12.32
N ILE A 461 -28.81 1.63 11.63
CA ILE A 461 -29.21 1.88 10.25
C ILE A 461 -27.99 1.74 9.36
N LEU A 462 -27.98 0.74 8.46
CA LEU A 462 -26.95 0.57 7.45
C LEU A 462 -27.45 1.06 6.08
N VAL A 463 -26.66 1.93 5.45
CA VAL A 463 -26.99 2.48 4.12
C VAL A 463 -26.00 1.94 3.09
N ILE A 464 -26.54 1.29 2.05
CA ILE A 464 -25.79 0.79 0.91
C ILE A 464 -25.97 1.69 -0.32
N LYS A 465 -24.96 1.75 -1.19
CA LYS A 465 -24.98 2.62 -2.38
C LYS A 465 -25.81 2.04 -3.53
N SER A 466 -25.74 0.73 -3.71
CA SER A 466 -26.45 -0.01 -4.75
C SER A 466 -26.93 -1.37 -4.24
N GLU A 467 -27.98 -1.91 -4.87
CA GLU A 467 -28.52 -3.23 -4.58
C GLU A 467 -27.68 -4.31 -5.29
N SER A 468 -26.49 -4.62 -4.74
CA SER A 468 -25.65 -5.69 -5.25
C SER A 468 -25.34 -6.72 -4.17
N LEU A 469 -25.23 -8.00 -4.57
CA LEU A 469 -24.97 -9.13 -3.67
C LEU A 469 -23.72 -8.87 -2.80
N HIS A 470 -22.67 -8.33 -3.39
CA HIS A 470 -21.42 -8.02 -2.69
C HIS A 470 -21.57 -6.93 -1.61
N GLN A 471 -22.35 -5.87 -1.88
CA GLN A 471 -22.58 -4.83 -0.87
C GLN A 471 -23.46 -5.32 0.28
N LEU A 472 -24.42 -6.19 -0.02
CA LEU A 472 -25.27 -6.83 0.98
C LEU A 472 -24.46 -7.78 1.86
N GLN A 473 -23.60 -8.61 1.28
CA GLN A 473 -22.69 -9.49 2.02
C GLN A 473 -21.80 -8.71 2.99
N ARG A 474 -21.14 -7.64 2.53
CA ARG A 474 -20.31 -6.77 3.38
C ARG A 474 -21.11 -6.06 4.48
N ALA A 475 -22.35 -5.69 4.21
CA ALA A 475 -23.20 -5.06 5.22
C ALA A 475 -23.60 -6.06 6.31
N LEU A 476 -23.93 -7.29 5.94
CA LEU A 476 -24.29 -8.36 6.87
C LEU A 476 -23.07 -8.85 7.69
N GLU A 477 -21.89 -8.95 7.10
CA GLU A 477 -20.64 -9.26 7.83
C GLU A 477 -20.38 -8.29 8.97
N ARG A 478 -20.45 -6.98 8.72
CA ARG A 478 -20.23 -5.94 9.73
C ARG A 478 -21.18 -6.04 10.93
N VAL A 479 -22.33 -6.66 10.75
CA VAL A 479 -23.31 -6.86 11.82
C VAL A 479 -23.06 -8.16 12.54
N SER A 480 -22.69 -9.22 11.81
CA SER A 480 -22.31 -10.51 12.37
C SER A 480 -21.11 -10.36 13.32
N ASP A 481 -20.09 -9.60 12.93
CA ASP A 481 -18.89 -9.31 13.75
C ASP A 481 -19.19 -8.49 15.02
N ARG A 482 -20.36 -7.84 15.09
CA ARG A 482 -20.81 -7.04 16.24
C ARG A 482 -21.73 -7.80 17.20
N ARG A 483 -22.17 -9.01 16.88
CA ARG A 483 -22.93 -9.86 17.82
C ARG A 483 -21.97 -10.48 18.82
N PRO A 484 -22.18 -10.31 20.14
CA PRO A 484 -21.40 -11.02 21.14
C PRO A 484 -21.84 -12.50 21.12
N SER A 485 -21.07 -13.34 20.48
CA SER A 485 -21.23 -14.79 20.51
C SER A 485 -20.37 -15.37 21.63
N GLY A 486 -20.97 -15.69 22.79
CA GLY A 486 -20.35 -16.51 23.82
C GLY A 486 -19.86 -15.77 25.06
N PRO A 487 -19.60 -16.51 26.16
CA PRO A 487 -19.13 -15.95 27.40
C PRO A 487 -17.77 -15.26 27.23
N PRO A 488 -17.40 -14.32 28.15
CA PRO A 488 -16.24 -13.46 27.95
C PRO A 488 -14.99 -14.31 27.75
N ALA A 489 -14.41 -14.20 26.56
CA ALA A 489 -13.12 -14.79 26.25
C ALA A 489 -12.05 -14.09 27.09
N ALA A 490 -11.18 -14.89 27.65
CA ALA A 490 -10.01 -14.50 28.40
C ALA A 490 -9.16 -13.49 27.65
N GLU A 491 -8.56 -12.60 28.41
CA GLU A 491 -7.60 -11.56 28.07
C GLU A 491 -6.76 -11.87 26.83
N VAL A 492 -7.04 -11.12 25.74
CA VAL A 492 -6.14 -11.01 24.60
C VAL A 492 -5.04 -10.02 24.99
N THR A 493 -3.84 -10.46 24.89
CA THR A 493 -2.60 -9.83 25.30
C THR A 493 -2.47 -8.37 24.86
N GLY A 494 -2.18 -7.51 25.82
CA GLY A 494 -2.27 -6.05 25.80
C GLY A 494 -1.46 -5.26 24.76
N LEU A 495 -0.64 -5.85 23.89
CA LEU A 495 0.15 -5.13 22.89
C LEU A 495 -0.67 -4.80 21.62
N ASP A 496 -1.47 -5.74 21.13
CA ASP A 496 -2.30 -5.51 19.93
C ASP A 496 -3.45 -4.52 20.21
N ASP A 497 -4.00 -4.57 21.43
CA ASP A 497 -5.02 -3.62 21.88
C ASP A 497 -4.47 -2.19 22.00
N ALA A 498 -3.24 -2.02 22.45
CA ALA A 498 -2.60 -0.70 22.59
C ALA A 498 -2.30 -0.06 21.22
N HIS A 499 -1.83 -0.83 20.25
CA HIS A 499 -1.54 -0.31 18.92
C HIS A 499 -2.81 0.14 18.19
N ALA A 500 -3.86 -0.69 18.21
CA ALA A 500 -5.16 -0.34 17.63
C ALA A 500 -5.80 0.88 18.29
N ALA A 501 -5.64 1.03 19.62
CA ALA A 501 -6.15 2.17 20.36
C ALA A 501 -5.40 3.48 20.08
N LEU A 502 -4.08 3.42 19.89
CA LEU A 502 -3.29 4.60 19.49
C LEU A 502 -3.62 5.04 18.08
N GLU A 503 -3.83 4.10 17.15
CA GLU A 503 -4.21 4.40 15.77
C GLU A 503 -5.63 4.98 15.70
N GLU A 504 -6.59 4.46 16.49
CA GLU A 504 -7.92 5.04 16.68
C GLU A 504 -7.82 6.50 17.17
N CYS A 505 -6.98 6.75 18.17
CA CYS A 505 -6.77 8.10 18.72
C CYS A 505 -6.15 9.04 17.68
N ARG A 506 -5.15 8.59 16.92
CA ARG A 506 -4.51 9.37 15.85
C ARG A 506 -5.52 9.77 14.77
N LEU A 507 -6.29 8.80 14.27
CA LEU A 507 -7.32 9.05 13.25
C LEU A 507 -8.41 10.00 13.75
N ALA A 508 -8.85 9.85 15.00
CA ALA A 508 -9.83 10.75 15.60
C ALA A 508 -9.31 12.20 15.67
N VAL A 509 -8.05 12.39 16.04
CA VAL A 509 -7.41 13.70 16.09
C VAL A 509 -7.26 14.30 14.71
N GLU A 510 -6.66 13.56 13.75
CA GLU A 510 -6.29 14.07 12.43
C GLU A 510 -7.49 14.27 11.50
N GLN A 511 -8.53 13.42 11.59
CA GLN A 511 -9.68 13.49 10.67
C GLN A 511 -10.89 14.22 11.22
N VAL A 512 -11.00 14.36 12.54
CA VAL A 512 -12.19 14.95 13.16
C VAL A 512 -11.87 16.15 14.04
N VAL A 513 -10.98 15.99 15.03
CA VAL A 513 -10.76 17.07 16.03
C VAL A 513 -10.06 18.26 15.41
N LEU A 514 -8.98 18.05 14.66
CA LEU A 514 -8.22 19.14 14.02
C LEU A 514 -8.98 19.79 12.85
N PRO A 515 -9.54 19.05 11.86
CA PRO A 515 -10.17 19.70 10.71
C PRO A 515 -11.60 20.18 10.97
N GLN A 516 -12.35 19.55 11.90
CA GLN A 516 -13.77 19.87 12.14
C GLN A 516 -14.01 20.64 13.44
N GLY A 517 -13.01 20.78 14.31
CA GLY A 517 -13.15 21.45 15.60
C GLY A 517 -14.18 20.79 16.55
N ARG A 518 -14.43 19.49 16.40
CA ARG A 518 -15.42 18.74 17.19
C ARG A 518 -14.76 17.78 18.16
N PRO A 519 -15.25 17.68 19.40
CA PRO A 519 -14.74 16.69 20.34
C PRO A 519 -15.13 15.27 19.93
N VAL A 520 -14.24 14.31 20.18
CA VAL A 520 -14.44 12.88 19.86
C VAL A 520 -14.26 12.04 21.11
N GLU A 521 -15.15 11.07 21.33
CA GLU A 521 -14.99 10.03 22.35
C GLU A 521 -14.39 8.77 21.71
N LEU A 522 -13.31 8.28 22.32
CA LEU A 522 -12.66 7.04 21.91
C LEU A 522 -13.35 5.83 22.55
N LEU A 523 -13.04 4.63 22.07
CA LEU A 523 -13.58 3.39 22.66
C LEU A 523 -13.09 3.18 24.10
N PRO A 524 -13.87 2.48 24.94
CA PRO A 524 -13.43 2.11 26.29
C PRO A 524 -12.17 1.24 26.24
N ARG A 525 -11.16 1.61 27.02
CA ARG A 525 -9.86 0.91 27.07
C ARG A 525 -9.37 0.78 28.51
N SER A 526 -8.36 -0.07 28.72
CA SER A 526 -7.67 -0.19 30.01
C SER A 526 -7.03 1.15 30.43
N GLU A 527 -6.75 1.33 31.71
CA GLU A 527 -6.13 2.55 32.22
C GLU A 527 -4.78 2.85 31.57
N THR A 528 -3.97 1.80 31.36
CA THR A 528 -2.65 1.90 30.73
C THR A 528 -2.78 2.42 29.29
N VAL A 529 -3.71 1.86 28.51
CA VAL A 529 -3.93 2.26 27.12
C VAL A 529 -4.51 3.68 27.03
N ARG A 530 -5.44 4.04 27.92
CA ARG A 530 -5.97 5.43 28.00
C ARG A 530 -4.89 6.45 28.33
N ARG A 531 -3.90 6.08 29.16
CA ARG A 531 -2.75 6.97 29.44
C ARG A 531 -1.91 7.20 28.20
N MET A 532 -1.61 6.15 27.43
CA MET A 532 -0.89 6.27 26.15
C MET A 532 -1.66 7.11 25.12
N GLN A 533 -2.98 6.94 25.04
CA GLN A 533 -3.84 7.80 24.20
C GLN A 533 -3.80 9.27 24.65
N ALA A 534 -3.83 9.55 25.96
CA ALA A 534 -3.75 10.90 26.50
C ALA A 534 -2.39 11.57 26.23
N GLU A 535 -1.30 10.82 26.30
CA GLU A 535 0.05 11.27 25.91
C GLU A 535 0.11 11.61 24.43
N LEU A 536 -0.47 10.78 23.55
CA LEU A 536 -0.58 11.08 22.13
C LEU A 536 -1.36 12.36 21.85
N VAL A 537 -2.51 12.56 22.51
CA VAL A 537 -3.32 13.78 22.38
C VAL A 537 -2.54 15.03 22.83
N THR A 538 -1.75 14.90 23.89
CA THR A 538 -0.89 16.00 24.38
C THR A 538 0.19 16.35 23.36
N HIS A 539 0.72 15.37 22.61
CA HIS A 539 1.69 15.59 21.53
C HIS A 539 1.10 16.44 20.40
N TYR A 540 -0.20 16.30 20.11
CA TYR A 540 -0.95 17.17 19.18
C TYR A 540 -1.36 18.53 19.80
N ARG A 541 -0.94 18.84 21.04
CA ARG A 541 -1.30 20.04 21.80
C ARG A 541 -2.80 20.20 22.02
N LEU A 542 -3.52 19.10 22.08
CA LEU A 542 -4.95 19.04 22.37
C LEU A 542 -5.21 18.66 23.82
N ARG A 543 -6.44 18.88 24.30
CA ARG A 543 -6.88 18.50 25.65
C ARG A 543 -7.68 17.20 25.58
N SER A 544 -7.54 16.37 26.62
CA SER A 544 -8.35 15.17 26.79
C SER A 544 -8.82 15.02 28.24
N ALA A 545 -9.95 14.32 28.42
CA ALA A 545 -10.46 13.97 29.73
C ALA A 545 -11.10 12.57 29.71
N VAL A 546 -11.07 11.88 30.85
CA VAL A 546 -11.66 10.54 31.01
C VAL A 546 -13.13 10.66 31.38
N PHE A 547 -14.01 9.95 30.66
CA PHE A 547 -15.44 9.87 30.90
C PHE A 547 -15.87 8.42 31.13
N GLY A 548 -16.96 8.23 31.88
CA GLY A 548 -17.51 6.90 32.20
C GLY A 548 -17.08 6.38 33.58
N ARG A 549 -17.60 5.20 33.97
CA ARG A 549 -17.28 4.55 35.26
C ARG A 549 -16.88 3.09 35.03
N GLY A 550 -15.95 2.59 35.83
CA GLY A 550 -15.48 1.19 35.78
C GLY A 550 -14.92 0.83 34.39
N GLN A 551 -15.34 -0.30 33.85
CA GLN A 551 -14.86 -0.80 32.54
C GLN A 551 -15.36 0.02 31.34
N GLN A 552 -16.30 0.93 31.51
CA GLN A 552 -16.81 1.82 30.47
C GLN A 552 -16.04 3.15 30.40
N GLN A 553 -14.93 3.29 31.09
CA GLN A 553 -14.09 4.48 31.04
C GLN A 553 -13.41 4.62 29.69
N ARG A 554 -13.53 5.81 29.09
CA ARG A 554 -13.00 6.16 27.77
C ARG A 554 -12.41 7.56 27.77
N LEU A 555 -11.49 7.80 26.84
CA LEU A 555 -10.90 9.12 26.66
C LEU A 555 -11.77 9.94 25.69
N ARG A 556 -12.00 11.21 26.01
CA ARG A 556 -12.59 12.18 25.11
C ARG A 556 -11.56 13.24 24.78
N VAL A 557 -11.38 13.51 23.50
CA VAL A 557 -10.43 14.47 22.94
C VAL A 557 -11.18 15.74 22.58
N PHE A 558 -10.66 16.89 22.98
CA PHE A 558 -11.27 18.20 22.74
C PHE A 558 -10.40 19.01 21.77
N PRO A 559 -11.00 19.85 20.92
CA PRO A 559 -10.26 20.83 20.14
C PRO A 559 -9.49 21.80 21.05
N ALA A 560 -8.46 22.45 20.49
CA ALA A 560 -7.59 23.40 21.20
C ALA A 560 -8.36 24.61 21.72
#